data_c9025ab44cd1981bea8c3ed53e3106e0
#
_entry.id   c9025ab44cd1981bea8c3ed53e3106e0
#
_cell.length_a   1.000
_cell.length_b   1.000
_cell.length_c   1.000
_cell.angle_alpha   90.00
_cell.angle_beta   90.00
_cell.angle_gamma   90.00
#
_symmetry.space_group_name_H-M   'P 1'
#
loop_
_entity.id
_entity.type
_entity.pdbx_description
1 polymer ?
#
loop_
_entity_poly.entity_id
_entity_poly.type
_entity_poly.pdbx_seq_one_letter_code
_entity_poly.pdbx_strand_id
1 'polypeptide(L)'
;MARLARIVLPGIPHHVTQRGNGRAQTFFSDADYRLYRDLLVKQCRHHAVSILGWCLMPNHVHLILTPPDTDALRGALSRVHRMYAGHIHAREKRTGHFWQGRFGCVAMDEDHLVAAMAYVALNPVRAKLVAKAEDWPWSSVHAYRRPNKRDGVTDVEATEPYLKATKQIIKAGEEDARFKTLRQSETIGRPIGNYDFLRQAEKQVGRTIKPGKRGPKPKPKTMA
;
A
#
# COMPACT_ATOMS: atom_id res chain seq x y z
N MET A 1 -2.27 -5.99 22.58
CA MET A 1 -1.59 -4.70 22.38
C MET A 1 -2.49 -3.77 21.59
N ALA A 2 -2.71 -2.53 22.06
CA ALA A 2 -3.47 -1.53 21.32
C ALA A 2 -2.72 -1.18 20.01
N ARG A 3 -3.36 -1.36 18.85
CA ARG A 3 -2.79 -0.96 17.56
C ARG A 3 -2.76 0.56 17.48
N LEU A 4 -1.62 1.12 17.11
CA LEU A 4 -1.49 2.56 16.82
C LEU A 4 -2.51 2.98 15.77
N ALA A 5 -3.06 4.19 15.94
CA ALA A 5 -3.86 4.81 14.88
C ALA A 5 -2.98 4.99 13.63
N ARG A 6 -3.55 4.73 12.44
CA ARG A 6 -2.85 4.97 11.18
C ARG A 6 -2.42 6.44 11.10
N ILE A 7 -1.27 6.64 10.49
CA ILE A 7 -0.79 7.97 10.13
C ILE A 7 -1.11 8.13 8.66
N VAL A 8 -2.06 9.01 8.36
CA VAL A 8 -2.44 9.37 6.99
C VAL A 8 -2.10 10.85 6.81
N LEU A 9 -1.28 11.14 5.83
CA LEU A 9 -0.79 12.49 5.50
C LEU A 9 -1.44 12.91 4.18
N PRO A 10 -2.30 13.93 4.17
CA PRO A 10 -2.89 14.47 2.94
C PRO A 10 -1.84 14.86 1.90
N GLY A 11 -2.09 14.55 0.63
CA GLY A 11 -1.19 14.87 -0.48
C GLY A 11 0.10 14.03 -0.54
N ILE A 12 0.34 13.16 0.42
CA ILE A 12 1.55 12.33 0.50
C ILE A 12 1.24 10.89 0.03
N PRO A 13 2.13 10.26 -0.77
CA PRO A 13 1.97 8.88 -1.18
C PRO A 13 2.07 7.90 0.00
N HIS A 14 1.20 6.90 0.00
CA HIS A 14 1.17 5.83 1.00
C HIS A 14 1.27 4.46 0.35
N HIS A 15 2.18 3.63 0.86
CA HIS A 15 2.13 2.19 0.57
C HIS A 15 1.07 1.54 1.45
N VAL A 16 0.08 0.96 0.82
CA VAL A 16 -1.06 0.29 1.47
C VAL A 16 -1.00 -1.20 1.18
N THR A 17 -1.22 -2.01 2.20
CA THR A 17 -1.28 -3.47 2.08
C THR A 17 -2.52 -4.03 2.75
N GLN A 18 -3.13 -5.04 2.14
CA GLN A 18 -4.21 -5.82 2.73
C GLN A 18 -4.05 -7.29 2.38
N ARG A 19 -4.17 -8.16 3.36
CA ARG A 19 -3.90 -9.59 3.22
C ARG A 19 -5.09 -10.43 3.67
N GLY A 20 -5.28 -11.58 3.02
CA GLY A 20 -6.26 -12.59 3.45
C GLY A 20 -5.96 -13.11 4.86
N ASN A 21 -7.00 -13.44 5.60
CA ASN A 21 -6.88 -13.98 6.95
C ASN A 21 -6.11 -15.30 6.93
N GLY A 22 -5.16 -15.47 7.86
CA GLY A 22 -4.27 -16.64 7.87
C GLY A 22 -3.42 -16.79 6.60
N ARG A 23 -3.22 -15.72 5.81
CA ARG A 23 -2.58 -15.74 4.47
C ARG A 23 -3.35 -16.54 3.42
N ALA A 24 -4.64 -16.81 3.67
CA ALA A 24 -5.49 -17.50 2.73
C ALA A 24 -5.59 -16.76 1.38
N GLN A 25 -5.83 -17.52 0.33
CA GLN A 25 -6.09 -16.98 -1.00
C GLN A 25 -7.30 -16.03 -0.97
N THR A 26 -7.18 -14.91 -1.70
CA THR A 26 -8.22 -13.89 -1.79
C THR A 26 -8.77 -13.74 -3.21
N PHE A 27 -8.00 -14.13 -4.22
CA PHE A 27 -8.42 -14.10 -5.63
C PHE A 27 -8.41 -15.54 -6.18
N PHE A 28 -9.53 -16.02 -6.68
CA PHE A 28 -9.73 -17.40 -7.10
C PHE A 28 -9.86 -17.52 -8.63
N SER A 29 -10.17 -16.40 -9.30
CA SER A 29 -10.35 -16.33 -10.75
C SER A 29 -10.02 -14.92 -11.26
N ASP A 30 -9.84 -14.79 -12.57
CA ASP A 30 -9.66 -13.49 -13.23
C ASP A 30 -10.85 -12.54 -13.00
N ALA A 31 -12.05 -13.08 -12.83
CA ALA A 31 -13.24 -12.29 -12.50
C ALA A 31 -13.09 -11.61 -11.13
N ASP A 32 -12.46 -12.27 -10.17
CA ASP A 32 -12.22 -11.71 -8.84
C ASP A 32 -11.23 -10.54 -8.89
N TYR A 33 -10.16 -10.69 -9.66
CA TYR A 33 -9.20 -9.60 -9.87
C TYR A 33 -9.86 -8.40 -10.54
N ARG A 34 -10.68 -8.63 -11.59
CA ARG A 34 -11.44 -7.57 -12.26
C ARG A 34 -12.39 -6.87 -11.28
N LEU A 35 -13.18 -7.64 -10.52
CA LEU A 35 -14.11 -7.08 -9.54
C LEU A 35 -13.38 -6.18 -8.51
N TYR A 36 -12.29 -6.68 -7.93
CA TYR A 36 -11.53 -5.90 -6.94
C TYR A 36 -10.99 -4.60 -7.56
N ARG A 37 -10.40 -4.68 -8.75
CA ARG A 37 -9.88 -3.54 -9.50
C ARG A 37 -10.98 -2.50 -9.75
N ASP A 38 -12.14 -2.92 -10.21
CA ASP A 38 -13.25 -2.03 -10.56
C ASP A 38 -13.83 -1.35 -9.29
N LEU A 39 -13.93 -2.09 -8.19
CA LEU A 39 -14.28 -1.55 -6.87
C LEU A 39 -13.24 -0.52 -6.40
N LEU A 40 -11.95 -0.83 -6.55
CA LEU A 40 -10.86 0.07 -6.17
C LEU A 40 -10.95 1.39 -6.93
N VAL A 41 -11.05 1.35 -8.26
CA VAL A 41 -11.18 2.53 -9.12
C VAL A 41 -12.40 3.35 -8.73
N LYS A 42 -13.57 2.71 -8.57
CA LYS A 42 -14.81 3.39 -8.20
C LYS A 42 -14.69 4.11 -6.87
N GLN A 43 -14.15 3.45 -5.84
CA GLN A 43 -14.08 4.02 -4.50
C GLN A 43 -12.96 5.06 -4.38
N CYS A 44 -11.80 4.85 -5.02
CA CYS A 44 -10.74 5.84 -5.04
C CYS A 44 -11.19 7.12 -5.75
N ARG A 45 -11.89 7.02 -6.88
CA ARG A 45 -12.47 8.19 -7.57
C ARG A 45 -13.49 8.92 -6.69
N HIS A 46 -14.38 8.20 -6.01
CA HIS A 46 -15.39 8.79 -5.12
C HIS A 46 -14.77 9.58 -3.96
N HIS A 47 -13.62 9.14 -3.47
CA HIS A 47 -12.89 9.78 -2.37
C HIS A 47 -11.71 10.64 -2.83
N ALA A 48 -11.61 10.96 -4.13
CA ALA A 48 -10.52 11.72 -4.74
C ALA A 48 -9.11 11.18 -4.38
N VAL A 49 -8.97 9.87 -4.17
CA VAL A 49 -7.70 9.20 -3.92
C VAL A 49 -7.01 8.90 -5.24
N SER A 50 -5.80 9.43 -5.46
CA SER A 50 -4.98 9.10 -6.62
C SER A 50 -4.31 7.73 -6.44
N ILE A 51 -4.30 6.91 -7.50
CA ILE A 51 -3.68 5.57 -7.52
C ILE A 51 -2.38 5.65 -8.32
N LEU A 52 -1.25 5.70 -7.63
CA LEU A 52 0.07 5.75 -8.27
C LEU A 52 0.61 4.37 -8.65
N GLY A 53 0.18 3.33 -7.95
CA GLY A 53 0.62 1.97 -8.21
C GLY A 53 -0.27 0.92 -7.56
N TRP A 54 -0.29 -0.26 -8.15
CA TRP A 54 -1.07 -1.38 -7.65
C TRP A 54 -0.52 -2.71 -8.12
N CYS A 55 -0.66 -3.73 -7.29
CA CYS A 55 -0.41 -5.13 -7.65
C CYS A 55 -1.33 -6.02 -6.81
N LEU A 56 -2.14 -6.83 -7.48
CA LEU A 56 -3.02 -7.79 -6.85
C LEU A 56 -2.35 -9.17 -6.88
N MET A 57 -1.89 -9.63 -5.71
CA MET A 57 -1.28 -10.93 -5.50
C MET A 57 -2.35 -11.95 -5.11
N PRO A 58 -2.16 -13.27 -5.28
CA PRO A 58 -3.20 -14.27 -5.03
C PRO A 58 -3.85 -14.19 -3.63
N ASN A 59 -3.13 -13.72 -2.62
CA ASN A 59 -3.60 -13.68 -1.23
C ASN A 59 -3.46 -12.32 -0.55
N HIS A 60 -3.07 -11.27 -1.27
CA HIS A 60 -2.92 -9.92 -0.74
C HIS A 60 -2.83 -8.88 -1.86
N VAL A 61 -2.93 -7.61 -1.48
CA VAL A 61 -2.80 -6.49 -2.41
C VAL A 61 -1.74 -5.51 -1.92
N HIS A 62 -1.02 -4.92 -2.86
CA HIS A 62 -0.18 -3.76 -2.66
C HIS A 62 -0.72 -2.60 -3.48
N LEU A 63 -0.90 -1.45 -2.83
CA LEU A 63 -1.39 -0.24 -3.48
C LEU A 63 -0.47 0.93 -3.09
N ILE A 64 -0.27 1.87 -4.00
CA ILE A 64 0.37 3.15 -3.73
C ILE A 64 -0.67 4.22 -3.99
N LEU A 65 -1.12 4.88 -2.93
CA LEU A 65 -2.26 5.78 -2.93
C LEU A 65 -1.90 7.13 -2.35
N THR A 66 -2.38 8.22 -2.97
CA THR A 66 -2.25 9.57 -2.44
C THR A 66 -3.63 10.09 -2.05
N PRO A 67 -3.93 10.24 -0.75
CA PRO A 67 -5.21 10.74 -0.28
C PRO A 67 -5.24 12.27 -0.26
N PRO A 68 -6.40 12.92 -0.53
CA PRO A 68 -6.57 14.35 -0.38
C PRO A 68 -6.72 14.79 1.08
N ASP A 69 -7.18 13.89 1.96
CA ASP A 69 -7.41 14.15 3.38
C ASP A 69 -7.12 12.91 4.24
N THR A 70 -7.24 13.04 5.56
CA THR A 70 -6.90 11.99 6.54
C THR A 70 -7.88 10.81 6.56
N ASP A 71 -9.10 10.99 6.08
CA ASP A 71 -10.17 9.98 6.10
C ASP A 71 -10.36 9.26 4.75
N ALA A 72 -9.86 9.84 3.66
CA ALA A 72 -10.09 9.35 2.30
C ALA A 72 -9.66 7.88 2.10
N LEU A 73 -8.48 7.48 2.62
CA LEU A 73 -8.05 6.08 2.53
C LEU A 73 -8.99 5.15 3.28
N ARG A 74 -9.47 5.55 4.46
CA ARG A 74 -10.42 4.77 5.25
C ARG A 74 -11.76 4.67 4.51
N GLY A 75 -12.26 5.78 4.00
CA GLY A 75 -13.51 5.85 3.23
C GLY A 75 -13.47 4.91 2.03
N ALA A 76 -12.45 5.04 1.18
CA ALA A 76 -12.32 4.23 -0.03
C ALA A 76 -12.11 2.75 0.29
N LEU A 77 -11.08 2.42 1.05
CA LEU A 77 -10.63 1.02 1.21
C LEU A 77 -11.56 0.19 2.09
N SER A 78 -12.23 0.77 3.10
CA SER A 78 -13.20 0.02 3.89
C SER A 78 -14.38 -0.45 3.04
N ARG A 79 -14.81 0.34 2.07
CA ARG A 79 -15.88 -0.04 1.12
C ARG A 79 -15.40 -1.09 0.14
N VAL A 80 -14.22 -0.92 -0.47
CA VAL A 80 -13.61 -1.92 -1.38
C VAL A 80 -13.53 -3.27 -0.68
N HIS A 81 -12.89 -3.30 0.48
CA HIS A 81 -12.62 -4.55 1.19
C HIS A 81 -13.89 -5.24 1.68
N ARG A 82 -14.90 -4.48 2.14
CA ARG A 82 -16.19 -5.02 2.59
C ARG A 82 -16.99 -5.58 1.42
N MET A 83 -17.10 -4.82 0.32
CA MET A 83 -17.90 -5.26 -0.84
C MET A 83 -17.26 -6.49 -1.48
N TYR A 84 -15.95 -6.49 -1.66
CA TYR A 84 -15.22 -7.61 -2.20
C TYR A 84 -15.36 -8.87 -1.32
N ALA A 85 -15.10 -8.74 -0.01
CA ALA A 85 -15.24 -9.86 0.93
C ALA A 85 -16.66 -10.41 0.95
N GLY A 86 -17.68 -9.54 0.95
CA GLY A 86 -19.08 -9.95 0.90
C GLY A 86 -19.41 -10.74 -0.35
N HIS A 87 -18.92 -10.32 -1.52
CA HIS A 87 -19.11 -11.04 -2.80
C HIS A 87 -18.49 -12.45 -2.74
N ILE A 88 -17.23 -12.55 -2.29
CA ILE A 88 -16.55 -13.85 -2.20
C ILE A 88 -17.23 -14.76 -1.17
N HIS A 89 -17.58 -14.24 0.01
CA HIS A 89 -18.26 -15.02 1.05
C HIS A 89 -19.61 -15.56 0.57
N ALA A 90 -20.40 -14.73 -0.14
CA ALA A 90 -21.68 -15.18 -0.69
C ALA A 90 -21.52 -16.30 -1.72
N ARG A 91 -20.52 -16.17 -2.62
CA ARG A 91 -20.23 -17.17 -3.64
C ARG A 91 -19.71 -18.49 -3.05
N GLU A 92 -18.76 -18.38 -2.12
CA GLU A 92 -18.09 -19.55 -1.50
C GLU A 92 -18.89 -20.12 -0.32
N LYS A 93 -20.05 -19.54 0.02
CA LYS A 93 -20.88 -19.90 1.19
C LYS A 93 -20.04 -19.93 2.48
N ARG A 94 -19.18 -18.94 2.66
CA ARG A 94 -18.26 -18.83 3.80
C ARG A 94 -18.68 -17.70 4.74
N THR A 95 -18.26 -17.80 6.00
CA THR A 95 -18.45 -16.77 7.03
C THR A 95 -17.12 -16.50 7.73
N GLY A 96 -17.07 -15.47 8.61
CA GLY A 96 -15.90 -15.14 9.39
C GLY A 96 -15.03 -14.03 8.78
N HIS A 97 -13.78 -13.94 9.23
CA HIS A 97 -12.87 -12.88 8.78
C HIS A 97 -12.24 -13.22 7.44
N PHE A 98 -12.57 -12.45 6.40
CA PHE A 98 -11.93 -12.58 5.09
C PHE A 98 -10.52 -11.97 5.08
N TRP A 99 -10.37 -10.79 5.64
CA TRP A 99 -9.11 -10.07 5.74
C TRP A 99 -8.45 -10.26 7.12
N GLN A 100 -7.13 -10.24 7.16
CA GLN A 100 -6.32 -10.42 8.38
C GLN A 100 -6.53 -9.29 9.42
N GLY A 101 -7.33 -8.29 9.11
CA GLY A 101 -7.64 -7.15 9.97
C GLY A 101 -7.70 -5.86 9.16
N ARG A 102 -7.31 -4.76 9.78
CA ARG A 102 -7.25 -3.47 9.10
C ARG A 102 -6.09 -3.45 8.09
N PHE A 103 -6.27 -2.77 6.95
CA PHE A 103 -5.17 -2.57 5.99
C PHE A 103 -3.96 -1.88 6.64
N GLY A 104 -2.74 -2.25 6.23
CA GLY A 104 -1.50 -1.53 6.54
C GLY A 104 -1.43 -0.24 5.73
N CYS A 105 -0.75 0.79 6.27
CA CYS A 105 -0.62 2.08 5.62
C CYS A 105 0.68 2.75 6.09
N VAL A 106 1.54 3.14 5.15
CA VAL A 106 2.85 3.74 5.40
C VAL A 106 3.04 4.93 4.47
N ALA A 107 3.08 6.15 5.00
CA ALA A 107 3.43 7.34 4.24
C ALA A 107 4.92 7.33 3.86
N MET A 108 5.26 7.86 2.68
CA MET A 108 6.61 7.79 2.11
C MET A 108 7.03 9.14 1.54
N ASP A 109 8.34 9.46 1.63
CA ASP A 109 8.94 10.49 0.81
C ASP A 109 9.12 10.05 -0.65
N GLU A 110 9.62 10.93 -1.51
CA GLU A 110 9.76 10.65 -2.95
C GLU A 110 10.77 9.54 -3.25
N ASP A 111 11.87 9.45 -2.51
CA ASP A 111 12.87 8.42 -2.70
C ASP A 111 12.31 7.02 -2.40
N HIS A 112 11.52 6.92 -1.33
CA HIS A 112 10.83 5.67 -1.00
C HIS A 112 9.64 5.39 -1.91
N LEU A 113 8.98 6.42 -2.45
CA LEU A 113 7.93 6.26 -3.46
C LEU A 113 8.47 5.56 -4.72
N VAL A 114 9.57 6.05 -5.28
CA VAL A 114 10.21 5.43 -6.46
C VAL A 114 10.56 3.97 -6.20
N ALA A 115 11.13 3.68 -5.03
CA ALA A 115 11.44 2.31 -4.64
C ALA A 115 10.17 1.48 -4.43
N ALA A 116 9.12 2.04 -3.83
CA ALA A 116 7.85 1.35 -3.61
C ALA A 116 7.14 1.02 -4.93
N MET A 117 7.16 1.91 -5.91
CA MET A 117 6.61 1.64 -7.25
C MET A 117 7.31 0.45 -7.91
N ALA A 118 8.63 0.38 -7.84
CA ALA A 118 9.40 -0.76 -8.35
C ALA A 118 9.15 -2.03 -7.52
N TYR A 119 9.14 -1.92 -6.19
CA TYR A 119 8.84 -3.03 -5.28
C TYR A 119 7.48 -3.67 -5.57
N VAL A 120 6.44 -2.85 -5.75
CA VAL A 120 5.08 -3.31 -6.05
C VAL A 120 5.03 -3.99 -7.41
N ALA A 121 5.70 -3.43 -8.43
CA ALA A 121 5.77 -4.02 -9.76
C ALA A 121 6.55 -5.36 -9.78
N LEU A 122 7.59 -5.51 -8.96
CA LEU A 122 8.44 -6.71 -8.88
C LEU A 122 7.88 -7.79 -7.93
N ASN A 123 6.81 -7.52 -7.17
CA ASN A 123 6.27 -8.50 -6.21
C ASN A 123 5.95 -9.87 -6.83
N PRO A 124 5.31 -9.98 -8.02
CA PRO A 124 5.03 -11.27 -8.63
C PRO A 124 6.29 -12.06 -9.00
N VAL A 125 7.35 -11.38 -9.45
CA VAL A 125 8.66 -12.00 -9.75
C VAL A 125 9.32 -12.50 -8.47
N ARG A 126 9.34 -11.69 -7.43
CA ARG A 126 9.90 -12.04 -6.11
C ARG A 126 9.12 -13.19 -5.42
N ALA A 127 7.82 -13.28 -5.69
CA ALA A 127 6.99 -14.40 -5.24
C ALA A 127 7.10 -15.63 -6.15
N LYS A 128 7.95 -15.57 -7.21
CA LYS A 128 8.15 -16.66 -8.20
C LYS A 128 6.86 -17.07 -8.92
N LEU A 129 5.93 -16.16 -9.09
CA LEU A 129 4.70 -16.38 -9.84
C LEU A 129 4.90 -16.24 -11.34
N VAL A 130 5.82 -15.35 -11.73
CA VAL A 130 6.20 -15.08 -13.12
C VAL A 130 7.70 -14.80 -13.22
N ALA A 131 8.26 -14.95 -14.43
CA ALA A 131 9.69 -14.68 -14.66
C ALA A 131 9.97 -13.17 -14.81
N LYS A 132 9.04 -12.42 -15.40
CA LYS A 132 9.16 -10.97 -15.62
C LYS A 132 7.94 -10.25 -15.06
N ALA A 133 8.12 -9.01 -14.58
CA ALA A 133 7.03 -8.23 -13.99
C ALA A 133 5.86 -8.01 -14.97
N GLU A 134 6.18 -7.86 -16.25
CA GLU A 134 5.18 -7.68 -17.31
C GLU A 134 4.33 -8.92 -17.63
N ASP A 135 4.75 -10.09 -17.19
CA ASP A 135 3.98 -11.32 -17.37
C ASP A 135 2.83 -11.43 -16.34
N TRP A 136 2.80 -10.53 -15.33
CA TRP A 136 1.72 -10.49 -14.35
C TRP A 136 0.66 -9.47 -14.75
N PRO A 137 -0.56 -9.90 -15.15
CA PRO A 137 -1.56 -9.00 -15.72
C PRO A 137 -2.19 -8.05 -14.71
N TRP A 138 -2.09 -8.34 -13.42
CA TRP A 138 -2.77 -7.62 -12.34
C TRP A 138 -1.84 -6.64 -11.61
N SER A 139 -1.19 -5.76 -12.38
CA SER A 139 -0.20 -4.81 -11.88
C SER A 139 -0.13 -3.53 -12.71
N SER A 140 0.19 -2.42 -12.06
CA SER A 140 0.48 -1.13 -12.70
C SER A 140 1.75 -1.12 -13.58
N VAL A 141 2.55 -2.19 -13.59
CA VAL A 141 3.74 -2.28 -14.45
C VAL A 141 3.44 -2.02 -15.93
N HIS A 142 2.25 -2.39 -16.38
CA HIS A 142 1.80 -2.18 -17.76
C HIS A 142 1.63 -0.69 -18.09
N ALA A 143 1.03 0.09 -17.17
CA ALA A 143 0.90 1.54 -17.29
C ALA A 143 2.29 2.22 -17.24
N TYR A 144 3.18 1.77 -16.36
CA TYR A 144 4.53 2.30 -16.27
C TYR A 144 5.34 2.12 -17.56
N ARG A 145 5.19 0.98 -18.21
CA ARG A 145 5.90 0.69 -19.47
C ARG A 145 5.36 1.46 -20.68
N ARG A 146 4.04 1.60 -20.73
CA ARG A 146 3.31 2.23 -21.84
C ARG A 146 2.37 3.31 -21.33
N PRO A 147 2.88 4.48 -20.87
CA PRO A 147 2.06 5.52 -20.28
C PRO A 147 0.98 6.05 -21.24
N ASN A 148 1.19 5.94 -22.55
CA ASN A 148 0.19 6.29 -23.55
C ASN A 148 -0.99 5.29 -23.62
N LYS A 149 -0.84 4.07 -23.07
CA LYS A 149 -1.90 3.07 -22.98
C LYS A 149 -2.38 3.00 -21.55
N ARG A 150 -3.38 3.84 -21.22
CA ARG A 150 -3.98 3.89 -19.88
C ARG A 150 -4.57 2.54 -19.51
N ASP A 151 -4.26 2.06 -18.30
CA ASP A 151 -4.85 0.83 -17.74
C ASP A 151 -6.23 1.05 -17.09
N GLY A 152 -6.69 2.30 -17.06
CA GLY A 152 -7.95 2.71 -16.43
C GLY A 152 -7.92 2.77 -14.90
N VAL A 153 -6.76 2.49 -14.30
CA VAL A 153 -6.56 2.42 -12.84
C VAL A 153 -5.53 3.45 -12.38
N THR A 154 -4.32 3.38 -12.98
CA THR A 154 -3.17 4.20 -12.59
C THR A 154 -3.35 5.64 -13.02
N ASP A 155 -3.12 6.57 -12.10
CA ASP A 155 -2.99 8.00 -12.37
C ASP A 155 -1.64 8.25 -13.05
N VAL A 156 -1.65 8.20 -14.38
CA VAL A 156 -0.44 8.28 -15.20
C VAL A 156 0.23 9.64 -15.06
N GLU A 157 -0.55 10.70 -14.94
CA GLU A 157 -0.05 12.08 -14.82
C GLU A 157 0.70 12.27 -13.50
N ALA A 158 0.13 11.78 -12.41
CA ALA A 158 0.77 11.82 -11.10
C ALA A 158 2.00 10.89 -10.98
N THR A 159 2.11 9.84 -11.81
CA THR A 159 3.26 8.93 -11.79
C THR A 159 4.40 9.34 -12.70
N GLU A 160 4.13 10.16 -13.70
CA GLU A 160 5.08 10.52 -14.76
C GLU A 160 6.46 10.97 -14.23
N PRO A 161 6.57 11.87 -13.24
CA PRO A 161 7.87 12.34 -12.72
C PRO A 161 8.77 11.22 -12.18
N TYR A 162 8.17 10.13 -11.70
CA TYR A 162 8.85 9.02 -11.03
C TYR A 162 9.18 7.85 -11.94
N LEU A 163 8.58 7.78 -13.15
CA LEU A 163 8.64 6.61 -14.03
C LEU A 163 10.05 6.29 -14.51
N LYS A 164 10.88 7.29 -14.79
CA LYS A 164 12.26 7.06 -15.29
C LYS A 164 13.08 6.29 -14.24
N ALA A 165 13.11 6.76 -13.01
CA ALA A 165 13.85 6.14 -11.91
C ALA A 165 13.25 4.77 -11.54
N THR A 166 11.92 4.66 -11.47
CA THR A 166 11.22 3.39 -11.22
C THR A 166 11.58 2.32 -12.24
N LYS A 167 11.58 2.66 -13.55
CA LYS A 167 11.94 1.73 -14.61
C LYS A 167 13.40 1.26 -14.54
N GLN A 168 14.31 2.11 -14.09
CA GLN A 168 15.71 1.73 -13.87
C GLN A 168 15.81 0.64 -12.79
N ILE A 169 15.13 0.79 -11.66
CA ILE A 169 15.12 -0.20 -10.59
C ILE A 169 14.48 -1.52 -11.06
N ILE A 170 13.34 -1.44 -11.77
CA ILE A 170 12.68 -2.64 -12.30
C ILE A 170 13.60 -3.38 -13.28
N LYS A 171 14.32 -2.66 -14.15
CA LYS A 171 15.24 -3.25 -15.12
C LYS A 171 16.46 -3.89 -14.46
N ALA A 172 16.99 -3.30 -13.40
CA ALA A 172 18.11 -3.85 -12.65
C ALA A 172 17.77 -5.21 -12.04
N GLY A 173 16.50 -5.42 -11.64
CA GLY A 173 16.02 -6.68 -11.07
C GLY A 173 16.63 -7.03 -9.73
N GLU A 174 17.51 -6.19 -9.21
CA GLU A 174 18.22 -6.36 -7.95
C GLU A 174 17.37 -5.94 -6.76
N GLU A 175 17.74 -6.43 -5.57
CA GLU A 175 17.08 -6.02 -4.33
C GLU A 175 17.59 -4.63 -3.90
N ASP A 176 16.78 -3.60 -4.13
CA ASP A 176 17.03 -2.26 -3.61
C ASP A 176 16.99 -2.25 -2.08
N ALA A 177 17.98 -1.62 -1.45
CA ALA A 177 18.07 -1.56 0.02
C ALA A 177 16.79 -1.02 0.69
N ARG A 178 16.08 -0.10 0.01
CA ARG A 178 14.81 0.48 0.47
C ARG A 178 13.66 -0.55 0.53
N PHE A 179 13.73 -1.65 -0.22
CA PHE A 179 12.73 -2.72 -0.15
C PHE A 179 12.66 -3.38 1.23
N LYS A 180 13.82 -3.48 1.92
CA LYS A 180 13.87 -3.96 3.31
C LYS A 180 13.10 -3.02 4.24
N THR A 181 13.32 -1.72 4.11
CA THR A 181 12.61 -0.69 4.89
C THR A 181 11.10 -0.72 4.63
N LEU A 182 10.68 -0.83 3.36
CA LEU A 182 9.26 -0.97 2.99
C LEU A 182 8.62 -2.18 3.67
N ARG A 183 9.24 -3.36 3.60
CA ARG A 183 8.73 -4.58 4.24
C ARG A 183 8.59 -4.47 5.76
N GLN A 184 9.58 -3.88 6.41
CA GLN A 184 9.56 -3.70 7.86
C GLN A 184 8.45 -2.72 8.29
N SER A 185 8.26 -1.66 7.53
CA SER A 185 7.26 -0.62 7.85
C SER A 185 5.82 -1.06 7.62
N GLU A 186 5.55 -2.04 6.74
CA GLU A 186 4.21 -2.61 6.54
C GLU A 186 3.56 -3.09 7.86
N THR A 187 4.36 -3.66 8.76
CA THR A 187 3.88 -4.16 10.05
C THR A 187 3.76 -3.08 11.12
N ILE A 188 4.57 -2.03 11.01
CA ILE A 188 4.68 -0.96 12.02
C ILE A 188 3.72 0.18 11.72
N GLY A 189 3.48 0.48 10.43
CA GLY A 189 2.59 1.56 9.98
C GLY A 189 3.11 2.97 10.29
N ARG A 190 4.42 3.16 10.39
CA ARG A 190 5.06 4.46 10.58
C ARG A 190 5.54 5.01 9.24
N PRO A 191 5.46 6.34 9.03
CA PRO A 191 6.07 6.99 7.87
C PRO A 191 7.55 6.65 7.72
N ILE A 192 8.00 6.54 6.48
CA ILE A 192 9.40 6.30 6.10
C ILE A 192 9.87 7.40 5.18
N GLY A 193 11.09 7.86 5.40
CA GLY A 193 11.65 8.97 4.63
C GLY A 193 12.88 9.55 5.32
N ASN A 194 13.42 10.61 4.72
CA ASN A 194 14.52 11.36 5.29
C ASN A 194 14.09 12.14 6.56
N TYR A 195 15.07 12.75 7.22
CA TYR A 195 14.83 13.44 8.48
C TYR A 195 13.82 14.59 8.37
N ASP A 196 13.91 15.38 7.30
CA ASP A 196 13.03 16.54 7.12
C ASP A 196 11.59 16.14 6.83
N PHE A 197 11.38 15.11 6.00
CA PHE A 197 10.08 14.51 5.79
C PHE A 197 9.46 14.00 7.10
N LEU A 198 10.21 13.27 7.91
CA LEU A 198 9.72 12.74 9.19
C LEU A 198 9.38 13.87 10.18
N ARG A 199 10.16 14.95 10.23
CA ARG A 199 9.84 16.13 11.05
C ARG A 199 8.55 16.82 10.59
N GLN A 200 8.37 17.00 9.29
CA GLN A 200 7.14 17.56 8.73
C GLN A 200 5.94 16.69 9.05
N ALA A 201 6.06 15.38 8.89
CA ALA A 201 5.03 14.42 9.24
C ALA A 201 4.66 14.48 10.74
N GLU A 202 5.64 14.57 11.66
CA GLU A 202 5.39 14.75 13.09
C GLU A 202 4.62 16.04 13.38
N LYS A 203 5.01 17.15 12.75
CA LYS A 203 4.33 18.44 12.89
C LYS A 203 2.88 18.37 12.40
N GLN A 204 2.65 17.73 11.26
CA GLN A 204 1.32 17.61 10.65
C GLN A 204 0.36 16.76 11.49
N VAL A 205 0.84 15.66 12.10
CA VAL A 205 0.00 14.78 12.92
C VAL A 205 -0.05 15.16 14.41
N GLY A 206 0.71 16.16 14.83
CA GLY A 206 0.73 16.65 16.21
C GLY A 206 1.23 15.62 17.25
N ARG A 207 1.99 14.59 16.81
CA ARG A 207 2.52 13.56 17.70
C ARG A 207 3.85 13.00 17.20
N THR A 208 4.67 12.49 18.13
CA THR A 208 5.93 11.82 17.80
C THR A 208 5.70 10.54 17.00
N ILE A 209 6.37 10.43 15.85
CA ILE A 209 6.34 9.27 14.96
C ILE A 209 7.46 8.29 15.30
N LYS A 210 8.57 8.76 15.90
CA LYS A 210 9.72 7.94 16.28
C LYS A 210 9.33 6.81 17.25
N PRO A 211 9.99 5.63 17.17
CA PRO A 211 9.81 4.58 18.16
C PRO A 211 10.16 5.10 19.54
N GLY A 212 9.23 5.03 20.49
CA GLY A 212 9.56 5.23 21.89
C GLY A 212 10.51 4.14 22.39
N LYS A 213 11.34 4.46 23.41
CA LYS A 213 12.15 3.44 24.09
C LYS A 213 11.21 2.33 24.61
N ARG A 214 11.52 1.08 24.29
CA ARG A 214 10.85 -0.08 24.87
C ARG A 214 11.27 -0.19 26.34
N GLY A 215 10.32 -0.24 27.24
CA GLY A 215 10.55 -0.41 28.68
C GLY A 215 9.43 0.15 29.53
N PRO A 216 9.34 -0.22 30.80
CA PRO A 216 8.40 0.39 31.74
C PRO A 216 8.72 1.89 31.87
N LYS A 217 7.68 2.70 31.96
CA LYS A 217 7.87 4.14 32.24
C LYS A 217 8.63 4.28 33.56
N PRO A 218 9.64 5.19 33.66
CA PRO A 218 10.29 5.48 34.92
C PRO A 218 9.24 5.85 35.94
N LYS A 219 9.26 5.23 37.11
CA LYS A 219 8.41 5.66 38.24
C LYS A 219 8.76 7.11 38.57
N PRO A 220 7.78 7.98 38.84
CA PRO A 220 8.08 9.32 39.32
C PRO A 220 8.94 9.20 40.56
N LYS A 221 10.04 9.95 40.65
CA LYS A 221 10.85 10.05 41.86
C LYS A 221 9.96 10.70 42.90
N THR A 222 9.56 9.93 43.93
CA THR A 222 8.94 10.49 45.12
C THR A 222 10.01 11.36 45.78
N MET A 223 9.81 12.64 45.79
CA MET A 223 10.61 13.55 46.64
C MET A 223 10.29 13.20 48.07
N ALA A 224 11.29 12.79 48.82
CA ALA A 224 11.27 12.64 50.28
C ALA A 224 11.37 14.03 50.91
#